data_9a02927cb85347830310aca6f2538308
#
_entry.id   9a02927cb85347830310aca6f2538308
#
_cell.length_a   1.000
_cell.length_b   1.000
_cell.length_c   1.000
_cell.angle_alpha   90.00
_cell.angle_beta   90.00
_cell.angle_gamma   90.00
#
_symmetry.space_group_name_H-M   'P 1'
#
loop_
_entity.id
_entity.type
_entity.pdbx_description
1 polymer ?
#
loop_
_entity_poly.entity_id
_entity_poly.type
_entity_poly.pdbx_seq_one_letter_code
_entity_poly.pdbx_strand_id
1 'polypeptide(L)'
;KDFVHTYPSEVEAWLFGSRARGDNRPDSDWDVLLLVDKEKVTLHDHNEYSYPLRELGWDVNAEINPLIFSQKQWTELERKSLFYHVVMDERVRI
;
A
#
# COMPACT_ATOMS: atom_id res chain seq x y z
N LYS A 1 -10.10 -4.68 5.18
CA LYS A 1 -11.13 -5.43 4.51
C LYS A 1 -12.18 -4.55 3.89
N ASP A 2 -12.84 -3.74 4.67
CA ASP A 2 -13.83 -2.85 4.11
C ASP A 2 -13.19 -1.71 3.32
N PHE A 3 -11.97 -1.33 3.64
CA PHE A 3 -11.35 -0.22 2.94
C PHE A 3 -11.04 -0.56 1.49
N VAL A 4 -11.03 -1.86 1.14
CA VAL A 4 -10.85 -2.26 -0.26
C VAL A 4 -11.96 -1.67 -1.13
N HIS A 5 -13.14 -1.51 -0.58
CA HIS A 5 -14.27 -0.93 -1.30
C HIS A 5 -14.23 0.60 -1.34
N THR A 6 -13.30 1.21 -0.63
CA THR A 6 -13.13 2.66 -0.63
C THR A 6 -12.54 3.16 -1.94
N TYR A 7 -11.80 2.29 -2.64
CA TYR A 7 -11.08 2.65 -3.85
C TYR A 7 -11.78 2.13 -5.09
N PRO A 8 -11.61 2.82 -6.21
CA PRO A 8 -12.13 2.32 -7.48
C PRO A 8 -11.39 1.06 -7.91
N SER A 9 -11.97 0.35 -8.86
CA SER A 9 -11.41 -0.93 -9.31
C SER A 9 -10.03 -0.80 -9.94
N GLU A 10 -9.62 0.40 -10.32
CA GLU A 10 -8.29 0.61 -10.90
C GLU A 10 -7.18 0.60 -9.83
N VAL A 11 -7.53 0.48 -8.56
CA VAL A 11 -6.54 0.49 -7.48
C VAL A 11 -6.44 -0.91 -6.89
N GLU A 12 -5.20 -1.43 -6.85
CA GLU A 12 -4.90 -2.68 -6.14
C GLU A 12 -4.26 -2.35 -4.82
N ALA A 13 -4.67 -3.04 -3.76
CA ALA A 13 -4.13 -2.84 -2.43
C ALA A 13 -3.47 -4.11 -1.92
N TRP A 14 -2.26 -3.98 -1.41
CA TRP A 14 -1.45 -5.08 -0.88
C TRP A 14 -0.91 -4.73 0.49
N LEU A 15 -0.94 -5.70 1.40
CA LEU A 15 -0.28 -5.56 2.70
C LEU A 15 1.12 -6.13 2.58
N PHE A 16 2.12 -5.43 3.15
CA PHE A 16 3.48 -5.97 3.19
C PHE A 16 4.09 -5.63 4.54
N GLY A 17 5.35 -5.97 4.75
CA GLY A 17 6.03 -5.70 6.00
C GLY A 17 5.69 -6.71 7.08
N SER A 18 5.93 -6.36 8.34
CA SER A 18 5.81 -7.30 9.45
C SER A 18 4.40 -7.86 9.61
N ARG A 19 3.37 -7.05 9.33
CA ARG A 19 2.00 -7.53 9.43
C ARG A 19 1.68 -8.58 8.38
N ALA A 20 2.29 -8.48 7.20
CA ALA A 20 2.10 -9.47 6.15
C ALA A 20 2.88 -10.75 6.45
N ARG A 21 4.09 -10.60 7.02
CA ARG A 21 4.90 -11.76 7.37
C ARG A 21 4.41 -12.50 8.61
N GLY A 22 3.65 -11.81 9.46
CA GLY A 22 3.16 -12.43 10.69
C GLY A 22 4.10 -12.30 11.87
N ASP A 23 5.21 -11.53 11.73
CA ASP A 23 6.16 -11.35 12.82
C ASP A 23 6.01 -9.97 13.47
N ASN A 24 4.84 -9.38 13.32
CA ASN A 24 4.56 -8.06 13.88
C ASN A 24 4.35 -8.11 15.39
N ARG A 25 4.57 -6.95 16.01
CA ARG A 25 4.20 -6.70 17.40
C ARG A 25 2.82 -6.03 17.42
N PRO A 26 2.17 -5.98 18.59
CA PRO A 26 0.86 -5.33 18.66
C PRO A 26 0.88 -3.86 18.22
N ASP A 27 2.02 -3.19 18.38
CA ASP A 27 2.16 -1.78 18.02
C ASP A 27 2.82 -1.58 16.65
N SER A 28 3.00 -2.64 15.87
CA SER A 28 3.60 -2.53 14.55
C SER A 28 2.71 -1.75 13.60
N ASP A 29 3.36 -1.00 12.71
CA ASP A 29 2.65 -0.26 11.68
C ASP A 29 2.07 -1.21 10.63
N TRP A 30 1.06 -0.74 9.92
CA TRP A 30 0.49 -1.45 8.79
C TRP A 30 1.05 -0.83 7.52
N ASP A 31 1.84 -1.59 6.78
CA ASP A 31 2.43 -1.12 5.52
C ASP A 31 1.56 -1.58 4.37
N VAL A 32 1.04 -0.61 3.62
CA VAL A 32 0.09 -0.88 2.55
C VAL A 32 0.62 -0.32 1.24
N LEU A 33 0.65 -1.14 0.21
CA LEU A 33 1.04 -0.73 -1.13
C LEU A 33 -0.21 -0.58 -1.97
N LEU A 34 -0.37 0.60 -2.56
CA LEU A 34 -1.47 0.85 -3.49
C LEU A 34 -0.87 1.00 -4.89
N LEU A 35 -1.36 0.21 -5.81
CA LEU A 35 -0.96 0.28 -7.22
C LEU A 35 -2.14 0.81 -8.03
N VAL A 36 -1.92 1.90 -8.72
CA VAL A 36 -2.97 2.60 -9.43
C VAL A 36 -2.77 2.41 -10.93
N ASP A 37 -3.85 2.10 -11.64
CA ASP A 37 -3.81 1.90 -13.09
C ASP A 37 -3.78 3.26 -13.80
N LYS A 38 -2.62 3.93 -13.71
CA LYS A 38 -2.36 5.21 -14.35
C LYS A 38 -0.94 5.21 -14.87
N GLU A 39 -0.65 6.18 -15.76
CA GLU A 39 0.71 6.34 -16.25
C GLU A 39 1.66 6.71 -15.12
N LYS A 40 1.25 7.64 -14.28
CA LYS A 40 2.04 7.99 -13.11
C LYS A 40 1.15 8.61 -12.04
N VAL A 41 1.62 8.51 -10.81
CA VAL A 41 0.91 9.06 -9.65
C VAL A 41 1.46 10.45 -9.38
N THR A 42 0.56 11.43 -9.33
CA THR A 42 0.91 12.81 -9.00
C THR A 42 0.81 13.02 -7.50
N LEU A 43 1.25 14.18 -7.04
CA LEU A 43 1.10 14.54 -5.63
C LEU A 43 -0.37 14.56 -5.21
N HIS A 44 -1.22 15.05 -6.09
CA HIS A 44 -2.66 15.07 -5.82
C HIS A 44 -3.19 13.64 -5.65
N ASP A 45 -2.80 12.74 -6.53
CA ASP A 45 -3.20 11.34 -6.43
C ASP A 45 -2.72 10.73 -5.13
N HIS A 46 -1.47 10.99 -4.77
CA HIS A 46 -0.90 10.45 -3.54
C HIS A 46 -1.74 10.87 -2.34
N ASN A 47 -2.08 12.15 -2.25
CA ASN A 47 -2.88 12.65 -1.14
C ASN A 47 -4.28 12.05 -1.14
N GLU A 48 -4.88 11.97 -2.31
CA GLU A 48 -6.24 11.47 -2.45
C GLU A 48 -6.35 10.01 -2.03
N TYR A 49 -5.41 9.18 -2.43
CA TYR A 49 -5.47 7.76 -2.13
C TYR A 49 -4.98 7.42 -0.73
N SER A 50 -4.09 8.24 -0.16
CA SER A 50 -3.59 7.95 1.18
C SER A 50 -4.57 8.37 2.27
N TYR A 51 -5.42 9.34 2.02
CA TYR A 51 -6.28 9.90 3.05
C TYR A 51 -7.26 8.87 3.66
N PRO A 52 -7.96 8.05 2.85
CA PRO A 52 -8.86 7.06 3.45
C PRO A 52 -8.15 6.08 4.38
N LEU A 53 -6.91 5.72 4.06
CA LEU A 53 -6.15 4.82 4.92
C LEU A 53 -5.77 5.50 6.23
N ARG A 54 -5.42 6.78 6.18
CA ARG A 54 -5.10 7.52 7.39
C ARG A 54 -6.32 7.67 8.29
N GLU A 55 -7.48 7.94 7.69
CA GLU A 55 -8.71 8.01 8.45
C GLU A 55 -9.02 6.69 9.13
N LEU A 56 -8.84 5.59 8.41
CA LEU A 56 -9.06 4.27 8.98
C LEU A 56 -8.14 4.04 10.16
N GLY A 57 -6.88 4.45 10.03
CA GLY A 57 -5.92 4.32 11.12
C GLY A 57 -6.35 5.10 12.35
N TRP A 58 -6.82 6.33 12.14
CA TRP A 58 -7.29 7.14 13.25
C TRP A 58 -8.48 6.50 13.95
N ASP A 59 -9.41 5.92 13.17
CA ASP A 59 -10.61 5.29 13.73
C ASP A 59 -10.29 4.09 14.60
N VAL A 60 -9.26 3.32 14.22
CA VAL A 60 -8.90 2.11 14.95
C VAL A 60 -7.63 2.27 15.78
N ASN A 61 -7.13 3.50 15.90
CA ASN A 61 -5.95 3.82 16.68
C ASN A 61 -4.73 3.01 16.21
N ALA A 62 -4.50 2.99 14.91
CA ALA A 62 -3.40 2.26 14.30
C ALA A 62 -2.64 3.18 13.35
N GLU A 63 -1.35 2.87 13.17
CA GLU A 63 -0.51 3.59 12.23
C GLU A 63 -0.52 2.86 10.91
N ILE A 64 -0.97 3.51 9.85
CA ILE A 64 -0.99 2.93 8.51
C ILE A 64 -0.08 3.76 7.63
N ASN A 65 0.89 3.10 6.99
CA ASN A 65 1.88 3.74 6.13
C ASN A 65 1.55 3.37 4.68
N PRO A 66 0.93 4.27 3.93
CA PRO A 66 0.62 3.98 2.53
C PRO A 66 1.81 4.28 1.62
N LEU A 67 2.03 3.39 0.66
CA LEU A 67 3.03 3.55 -0.38
C LEU A 67 2.28 3.47 -1.70
N ILE A 68 2.33 4.53 -2.50
CA ILE A 68 1.47 4.63 -3.68
C ILE A 68 2.31 4.80 -4.93
N PHE A 69 2.09 3.89 -5.89
CA PHE A 69 2.76 3.93 -7.20
C PHE A 69 1.73 3.68 -8.29
N SER A 70 2.01 4.16 -9.48
CA SER A 70 1.29 3.65 -10.63
C SER A 70 1.81 2.23 -10.91
N GLN A 71 0.99 1.42 -11.58
CA GLN A 71 1.42 0.08 -11.97
C GLN A 71 2.74 0.13 -12.75
N LYS A 72 2.82 1.07 -13.67
CA LYS A 72 4.01 1.21 -14.50
C LYS A 72 5.24 1.59 -13.69
N GLN A 73 5.10 2.56 -12.79
CA GLN A 73 6.22 2.98 -11.95
C GLN A 73 6.71 1.85 -11.06
N TRP A 74 5.79 1.07 -10.51
CA TRP A 74 6.14 -0.04 -9.65
C TRP A 74 6.91 -1.11 -10.42
N THR A 75 6.40 -1.48 -11.60
CA THR A 75 7.02 -2.51 -12.42
C THR A 75 8.44 -2.11 -12.84
N GLU A 76 8.68 -0.83 -13.07
CA GLU A 76 10.01 -0.35 -13.45
C GLU A 76 11.04 -0.54 -12.35
N LEU A 77 10.62 -0.72 -11.12
CA LEU A 77 11.54 -0.95 -10.00
C LEU A 77 12.07 -2.37 -9.96
N GLU A 78 11.49 -3.28 -10.73
CA GLU A 78 11.87 -4.70 -10.68
C GLU A 78 13.37 -4.89 -10.89
N ARG A 79 13.98 -4.11 -11.79
CA ARG A 79 15.39 -4.24 -12.11
C ARG A 79 16.28 -3.30 -11.30
N LYS A 80 15.69 -2.42 -10.50
CA LYS A 80 16.45 -1.35 -9.86
C LYS A 80 16.42 -1.41 -8.34
N SER A 81 15.50 -2.19 -7.75
CA SER A 81 15.25 -2.06 -6.33
C SER A 81 15.07 -3.41 -5.68
N LEU A 82 15.94 -3.68 -4.69
CA LEU A 82 15.76 -4.85 -3.84
C LEU A 82 14.43 -4.78 -3.09
N PHE A 83 14.03 -3.57 -2.75
CA PHE A 83 12.76 -3.35 -2.05
C PHE A 83 11.58 -3.91 -2.83
N TYR A 84 11.58 -3.73 -4.16
CA TYR A 84 10.54 -4.30 -5.02
C TYR A 84 10.40 -5.80 -4.76
N HIS A 85 11.52 -6.51 -4.78
CA HIS A 85 11.50 -7.96 -4.63
C HIS A 85 11.06 -8.40 -3.25
N VAL A 86 11.49 -7.68 -2.21
CA VAL A 86 11.08 -7.98 -0.84
C VAL A 86 9.56 -7.84 -0.71
N VAL A 87 9.00 -6.76 -1.22
CA VAL A 87 7.56 -6.53 -1.13
C VAL A 87 6.79 -7.59 -1.92
N MET A 88 7.26 -7.90 -3.13
CA MET A 88 6.57 -8.88 -3.99
C MET A 88 6.57 -10.28 -3.38
N ASP A 89 7.62 -10.61 -2.62
CA ASP A 89 7.71 -11.93 -1.98
C ASP A 89 6.78 -12.05 -0.78
N GLU A 90 6.61 -10.98 -0.02
CA GLU A 90 5.88 -11.07 1.25
C GLU A 90 4.45 -10.55 1.19
N ARG A 91 4.06 -9.91 0.08
CA ARG A 91 2.77 -9.21 0.02
C ARG A 91 1.57 -10.14 0.15
N VAL A 92 0.51 -9.59 0.73
CA VAL A 92 -0.79 -10.26 0.86
C VAL A 92 -1.85 -9.35 0.27
N ARG A 93 -2.68 -9.90 -0.59
CA ARG A 93 -3.75 -9.11 -1.23
C ARG A 93 -4.82 -8.73 -0.21
N ILE A 94 -5.27 -7.49 -0.26
CA ILE A 94 -6.34 -7.03 0.64
C ILE A 94 -7.46 -6.32 -0.09
#